data_911708a5f14e6e6d3e41a0f3954d0283
#
_entry.id   911708a5f14e6e6d3e41a0f3954d0283
#
_cell.length_a   1.000
_cell.length_b   1.000
_cell.length_c   1.000
_cell.angle_alpha   90.00
_cell.angle_beta   90.00
_cell.angle_gamma   90.00
#
_symmetry.space_group_name_H-M   'P 1'
#
loop_
_entity.id
_entity.type
_entity.pdbx_description
1 polymer ?
#
loop_
_entity_poly.entity_id
_entity_poly.type
_entity_poly.pdbx_seq_one_letter_code
_entity_poly.pdbx_strand_id
1 'polypeptide(L)'
;MKRVALLSAALLLSVTASFGSGVLVEAESFRDKGGWAVDQQFMDQMGSPYLIAHGMGKPVADAVTTVEFPESGTYYAYVRTFNWVAPWYDGEGPGKFSLRVGKRTL
;
A
#
# COMPACT_ATOMS: atom_id res chain seq x y z
N MET A 1 -3.86 15.11 -11.08
CA MET A 1 -3.82 13.73 -11.01
C MET A 1 -2.60 13.14 -11.63
N LYS A 2 -1.98 12.27 -10.94
CA LYS A 2 -0.77 11.76 -11.38
C LYS A 2 -0.80 10.33 -11.64
N ARG A 3 -0.31 9.90 -12.70
CA ARG A 3 -0.09 8.54 -12.93
C ARG A 3 1.30 8.26 -12.63
N VAL A 4 1.58 7.18 -11.99
CA VAL A 4 2.87 6.93 -11.60
C VAL A 4 3.13 5.57 -11.99
N ALA A 5 3.75 4.94 -11.45
CA ALA A 5 3.91 3.61 -11.64
C ALA A 5 4.49 3.30 -12.92
N LEU A 6 4.29 2.44 -13.44
CA LEU A 6 4.76 1.91 -14.53
C LEU A 6 5.22 2.70 -15.61
N LEU A 7 4.99 3.89 -15.54
CA LEU A 7 5.33 4.71 -16.56
C LEU A 7 6.70 4.70 -16.96
N SER A 8 7.53 4.69 -16.01
CA SER A 8 8.90 4.82 -16.34
C SER A 8 9.33 3.65 -17.13
N ALA A 9 8.78 2.58 -16.82
CA ALA A 9 9.21 1.43 -17.50
C ALA A 9 8.76 1.53 -18.90
N ALA A 10 7.67 2.07 -19.02
CA ALA A 10 7.10 2.10 -20.28
C ALA A 10 7.92 2.87 -21.20
N LEU A 11 8.55 3.79 -20.68
CA LEU A 11 9.24 4.63 -21.45
C LEU A 11 10.15 3.97 -22.29
N LEU A 12 10.64 3.02 -21.80
CA LEU A 12 11.63 2.45 -22.43
C LEU A 12 11.20 1.99 -23.70
N LEU A 13 10.11 1.62 -23.78
CA LEU A 13 9.69 1.12 -24.90
C LEU A 13 8.84 1.87 -25.58
N SER A 14 8.45 2.65 -25.00
CA SER A 14 7.76 3.61 -25.59
C SER A 14 6.72 3.08 -26.39
N VAL A 15 6.81 2.09 -26.79
CA VAL A 15 5.91 1.70 -27.59
C VAL A 15 4.82 1.17 -27.03
N THR A 16 4.92 0.92 -25.98
CA THR A 16 3.99 0.30 -25.45
C THR A 16 2.96 0.96 -24.96
N ALA A 17 2.43 1.55 -25.55
CA ALA A 17 1.40 2.27 -25.14
C ALA A 17 0.39 1.52 -24.48
N SER A 18 0.49 0.36 -24.44
CA SER A 18 -0.55 -0.37 -23.88
C SER A 18 -0.58 -0.43 -22.41
N PHE A 19 0.14 0.32 -21.75
CA PHE A 19 0.07 0.29 -20.36
C PHE A 19 -1.16 0.94 -19.93
N GLY A 20 -1.87 0.36 -19.11
CA GLY A 20 -3.01 0.96 -18.51
C GLY A 20 -2.62 2.03 -17.56
N SER A 21 -3.56 2.74 -17.05
CA SER A 21 -3.32 3.73 -16.03
C SER A 21 -3.06 3.04 -14.73
N GLY A 22 -2.09 3.48 -14.03
CA GLY A 22 -1.79 2.97 -12.72
C GLY A 22 -1.77 4.08 -11.70
N VAL A 23 -2.02 3.77 -10.46
CA VAL A 23 -1.97 4.72 -9.38
C VAL A 23 -1.10 4.14 -8.29
N LEU A 24 -0.03 4.85 -7.96
CA LEU A 24 0.80 4.45 -6.86
C LEU A 24 0.34 5.20 -5.62
N VAL A 25 0.11 4.50 -4.57
CA VAL A 25 -0.29 5.11 -3.32
C VAL A 25 0.71 4.68 -2.26
N GLU A 26 1.41 5.66 -1.73
CA GLU A 26 2.39 5.40 -0.69
C GLU A 26 1.67 5.45 0.65
N ALA A 27 1.61 4.36 1.34
CA ALA A 27 0.85 4.29 2.59
C ALA A 27 1.36 5.30 3.62
N GLU A 28 2.65 5.50 3.68
CA GLU A 28 3.22 6.43 4.65
C GLU A 28 2.83 7.89 4.37
N SER A 29 2.26 8.15 3.22
CA SER A 29 1.80 9.51 2.90
C SER A 29 0.30 9.68 3.12
N PHE A 30 -0.36 8.71 3.69
CA PHE A 30 -1.78 8.84 3.97
C PHE A 30 -2.06 10.07 4.79
N ARG A 31 -3.16 10.74 4.45
CA ARG A 31 -3.51 11.99 5.08
C ARG A 31 -3.81 11.78 6.56
N ASP A 32 -4.53 10.74 6.88
CA ASP A 32 -4.84 10.41 8.26
C ASP A 32 -4.31 9.01 8.51
N LYS A 33 -3.34 8.89 9.37
CA LYS A 33 -2.71 7.60 9.62
C LYS A 33 -3.41 6.81 10.73
N GLY A 34 -4.37 7.43 11.39
CA GLY A 34 -5.11 6.76 12.46
C GLY A 34 -4.18 6.22 13.54
N GLY A 35 -4.29 4.95 13.81
CA GLY A 35 -3.44 4.31 14.80
C GLY A 35 -2.19 3.68 14.21
N TRP A 36 -1.90 3.92 12.94
CA TRP A 36 -0.72 3.38 12.30
C TRP A 36 0.44 4.38 12.43
N ALA A 37 1.64 3.88 12.52
CA ALA A 37 2.83 4.73 12.63
C ALA A 37 3.73 4.54 11.42
N VAL A 38 4.48 5.55 11.07
CA VAL A 38 5.45 5.43 10.00
C VAL A 38 6.70 4.80 10.58
N ASP A 39 7.21 3.80 9.93
CA ASP A 39 8.41 3.10 10.37
C ASP A 39 9.41 2.97 9.23
N GLN A 40 10.64 2.87 9.57
CA GLN A 40 11.73 2.80 8.60
C GLN A 40 12.71 1.67 8.86
N GLN A 41 12.48 0.86 9.86
CA GLN A 41 13.42 -0.18 10.24
C GLN A 41 13.78 -1.10 9.11
N PHE A 42 12.84 -1.42 8.26
CA PHE A 42 13.06 -2.36 7.17
C PHE A 42 12.98 -1.68 5.82
N MET A 43 13.35 -0.42 5.78
CA MET A 43 13.27 0.36 4.55
C MET A 43 14.11 -0.25 3.43
N ASP A 44 15.19 -0.92 3.76
CA ASP A 44 16.03 -1.54 2.75
C ASP A 44 15.30 -2.67 2.03
N GLN A 45 14.46 -3.40 2.74
CA GLN A 45 13.68 -4.46 2.13
C GLN A 45 12.41 -3.92 1.50
N MET A 46 11.79 -2.94 2.11
CA MET A 46 10.53 -2.42 1.63
C MET A 46 10.70 -1.43 0.47
N GLY A 47 11.83 -0.79 0.41
CA GLY A 47 12.08 0.19 -0.64
C GLY A 47 11.63 1.60 -0.27
N SER A 48 10.92 1.75 0.81
CA SER A 48 10.45 3.04 1.32
C SER A 48 10.05 2.89 2.77
N PRO A 49 9.81 3.97 3.48
CA PRO A 49 9.12 3.91 4.75
C PRO A 49 7.75 3.29 4.55
N TYR A 50 7.14 2.85 5.58
CA TYR A 50 5.86 2.15 5.51
C TYR A 50 5.04 2.41 6.76
N LEU A 51 3.81 1.97 6.77
CA LEU A 51 2.98 2.06 7.96
C LEU A 51 3.02 0.75 8.72
N ILE A 52 3.09 0.85 10.02
CA ILE A 52 3.05 -0.30 10.90
C ILE A 52 2.02 -0.07 11.99
N ALA A 53 1.33 -1.11 12.35
CA ALA A 53 0.38 -1.05 13.44
C ALA A 53 0.95 -1.77 14.66
N HIS A 54 1.09 -1.06 15.75
CA HIS A 54 1.60 -1.62 17.00
C HIS A 54 0.45 -1.91 17.95
N GLY A 55 -0.53 -2.63 17.50
CA GLY A 55 -1.73 -2.85 18.31
C GLY A 55 -1.59 -3.92 19.38
N MET A 56 -0.48 -4.62 19.41
CA MET A 56 -0.26 -5.67 20.41
C MET A 56 -1.43 -6.67 20.40
N GLY A 57 -1.83 -7.04 19.22
CA GLY A 57 -2.93 -7.98 19.06
C GLY A 57 -4.30 -7.36 19.00
N LYS A 58 -4.39 -6.03 19.07
CA LYS A 58 -5.67 -5.34 18.96
C LYS A 58 -5.68 -4.46 17.74
N PRO A 59 -6.83 -4.30 17.11
CA PRO A 59 -6.93 -3.43 15.96
C PRO A 59 -6.60 -1.98 16.34
N VAL A 60 -5.99 -1.28 15.43
CA VAL A 60 -5.73 0.16 15.60
C VAL A 60 -6.69 0.92 14.71
N ALA A 61 -6.80 2.21 14.94
CA ALA A 61 -7.68 3.05 14.12
C ALA A 61 -7.23 3.05 12.67
N ASP A 62 -8.15 3.10 11.76
CA ASP A 62 -7.88 3.03 10.33
C ASP A 62 -7.02 4.17 9.83
N ALA A 63 -6.15 3.87 8.90
CA ALA A 63 -5.45 4.89 8.14
C ALA A 63 -6.29 5.19 6.91
N VAL A 64 -6.48 6.46 6.63
CA VAL A 64 -7.38 6.88 5.57
C VAL A 64 -6.75 7.95 4.72
N THR A 65 -6.95 7.87 3.44
CA THR A 65 -6.56 8.92 2.53
C THR A 65 -7.52 8.99 1.36
N THR A 66 -7.37 9.97 0.54
CA THR A 66 -8.15 10.11 -0.68
C THR A 66 -7.24 9.95 -1.88
N VAL A 67 -7.68 9.18 -2.82
CA VAL A 67 -6.92 8.91 -4.02
C VAL A 67 -7.78 9.27 -5.22
N GLU A 68 -7.18 9.90 -6.21
CA GLU A 68 -7.89 10.19 -7.43
C GLU A 68 -7.41 9.24 -8.50
N PHE A 69 -8.34 8.68 -9.22
CA PHE A 69 -8.03 7.79 -10.31
C PHE A 69 -8.08 8.56 -11.63
N PRO A 70 -7.09 8.41 -12.47
CA PRO A 70 -7.04 9.19 -13.71
C PRO A 70 -8.13 8.84 -14.72
N GLU A 71 -8.63 7.65 -14.64
CA GLU A 71 -9.63 7.20 -15.58
C GLU A 71 -10.62 6.30 -14.90
N SER A 72 -11.81 6.24 -15.44
CA SER A 72 -12.81 5.30 -14.97
C SER A 72 -12.44 3.92 -15.47
N GLY A 73 -12.79 2.92 -14.75
CA GLY A 73 -12.54 1.55 -15.18
C GLY A 73 -12.33 0.63 -14.01
N THR A 74 -11.90 -0.55 -14.32
CA THR A 74 -11.63 -1.57 -13.32
C THR A 74 -10.17 -1.47 -12.91
N TYR A 75 -9.94 -1.46 -11.63
CA TYR A 75 -8.59 -1.42 -11.09
C TYR A 75 -8.39 -2.61 -10.17
N TYR A 76 -7.19 -3.13 -10.17
CA TYR A 76 -6.83 -4.21 -9.27
C TYR A 76 -5.89 -3.65 -8.22
N ALA A 77 -6.16 -3.97 -6.98
CA ALA A 77 -5.36 -3.46 -5.87
C ALA A 77 -4.26 -4.44 -5.52
N TYR A 78 -3.05 -3.95 -5.39
CA TYR A 78 -1.93 -4.74 -4.95
C TYR A 78 -1.33 -4.03 -3.74
N VAL A 79 -1.09 -4.75 -2.68
CA VAL A 79 -0.53 -4.17 -1.48
C VAL A 79 0.83 -4.81 -1.22
N ARG A 80 1.84 -3.98 -1.09
CA ARG A 80 3.16 -4.47 -0.76
C ARG A 80 3.27 -4.51 0.75
N THR A 81 3.60 -5.65 1.28
CA THR A 81 3.70 -5.82 2.71
C THR A 81 4.98 -6.53 3.07
N PHE A 82 5.40 -6.36 4.28
CA PHE A 82 6.50 -7.11 4.84
C PHE A 82 5.95 -7.82 6.07
N ASN A 83 6.08 -9.11 6.09
CA ASN A 83 5.60 -9.86 7.22
C ASN A 83 6.65 -9.83 8.32
N TRP A 84 6.49 -8.88 9.23
CA TRP A 84 7.43 -8.70 10.33
C TRP A 84 7.08 -9.73 11.38
N VAL A 85 7.67 -10.88 11.25
CA VAL A 85 7.33 -11.95 12.10
C VAL A 85 8.35 -12.17 13.13
N ALA A 86 7.91 -12.36 14.30
CA ALA A 86 8.77 -12.88 15.33
C ALA A 86 9.04 -14.33 14.98
N PRO A 87 10.27 -14.76 15.01
CA PRO A 87 10.58 -16.13 14.63
C PRO A 87 9.87 -17.18 15.47
N TRP A 88 9.42 -16.79 16.63
CA TRP A 88 8.72 -17.71 17.50
C TRP A 88 7.23 -17.76 17.21
N TYR A 89 6.76 -17.01 16.25
CA TYR A 89 5.33 -16.97 15.99
C TYR A 89 4.97 -18.11 15.04
N ASP A 90 4.08 -18.94 15.51
CA ASP A 90 3.70 -20.09 14.78
C ASP A 90 2.35 -19.87 14.18
N GLY A 91 2.18 -20.02 12.95
CA GLY A 91 0.89 -19.87 12.32
C GLY A 91 0.83 -18.77 11.27
N GLU A 92 -0.28 -18.08 11.21
CA GLU A 92 -0.54 -17.17 10.10
C GLU A 92 0.25 -15.90 10.04
N GLY A 93 1.10 -15.66 10.89
CA GLY A 93 1.85 -14.42 10.91
C GLY A 93 1.22 -13.40 11.84
N PRO A 94 1.94 -12.33 12.12
CA PRO A 94 1.58 -11.45 13.22
C PRO A 94 0.46 -10.49 12.97
N GLY A 95 0.02 -10.32 11.78
CA GLY A 95 -0.97 -9.28 11.55
C GLY A 95 -1.92 -9.56 10.42
N LYS A 96 -3.08 -8.95 10.51
CA LYS A 96 -4.09 -8.99 9.48
C LYS A 96 -4.56 -7.57 9.24
N PHE A 97 -4.86 -7.26 8.02
CA PHE A 97 -5.45 -5.96 7.69
C PHE A 97 -6.45 -6.14 6.57
N SER A 98 -7.29 -5.17 6.40
CA SER A 98 -8.19 -5.14 5.26
C SER A 98 -8.01 -3.82 4.53
N LEU A 99 -8.31 -3.83 3.27
CA LEU A 99 -8.29 -2.65 2.44
C LEU A 99 -9.71 -2.32 2.05
N ARG A 100 -10.12 -1.08 2.25
CA ARG A 100 -11.45 -0.64 1.86
C ARG A 100 -11.35 0.51 0.90
N VAL A 101 -12.21 0.52 -0.08
CA VAL A 101 -12.31 1.61 -1.03
C VAL A 101 -13.78 2.04 -1.00
N GLY A 102 -14.04 3.22 -0.48
CA GLY A 102 -15.37 3.66 -0.21
C GLY A 102 -16.01 2.77 0.84
N LYS A 103 -17.11 2.15 0.50
CA LYS A 103 -17.79 1.25 1.43
C LYS A 103 -17.45 -0.22 1.17
N ARG A 104 -16.62 -0.47 0.19
CA ARG A 104 -16.33 -1.83 -0.21
C ARG A 104 -15.02 -2.32 0.41
N THR A 105 -15.06 -3.49 1.00
CA THR A 105 -13.86 -4.15 1.49
C THR A 105 -13.39 -5.10 0.41
N LEU A 106 -12.12 -5.01 0.08
CA LEU A 106 -11.52 -5.82 -0.95
C LEU A 106 -10.94 -7.12 -0.40
#